data_47276aea7432c8af0d3c7b600fd5a83e
#
_entry.id   47276aea7432c8af0d3c7b600fd5a83e
#
_cell.length_a   1.000
_cell.length_b   1.000
_cell.length_c   1.000
_cell.angle_alpha   90.00
_cell.angle_beta   90.00
_cell.angle_gamma   90.00
#
_symmetry.space_group_name_H-M   'P 1'
#
loop_
_entity.id
_entity.type
_entity.pdbx_description
1 polymer ?
#
loop_
_entity_poly.entity_id
_entity_poly.type
_entity_poly.pdbx_seq_one_letter_code
_entity_poly.pdbx_strand_id
1 'polypeptide(L)'
;MKVENILAKNIGSAGEKASYDAACKRLLANKVILAWIMKSCIEEYRDCEIQEIVENYIEGEADVADVPVNIDEQVSEEQIQNGATEDASIYEGVVTYDIRFCAKAPVSKEKIRLIINIEAQNDFYPGYPIISRGIYYCSRLISSQYGVEFSDAHYEKIKKVYSIWICMNPPKYRENSINRYSITEEQLIGSCSERKENYDLLTAIMISLGDSDDENASGILKLLEVLLSSEREAKEKKEILQNDFSIEMTKTLESEVSIMCNLSKGVEEKGIQKGIEKGIEQGLLLSIKNLMETMGWSVEQAMEGLKIPKEEKSKYLDELKKM
;
A
#
# COMPACT_ATOMS: atom_id res chain seq x y z
N MET A 1 -26.46 20.03 -17.29
CA MET A 1 -26.32 18.62 -17.68
C MET A 1 -24.85 18.14 -17.81
N LYS A 2 -23.87 19.00 -18.15
CA LYS A 2 -22.44 18.62 -18.25
C LYS A 2 -21.68 18.57 -16.92
N VAL A 3 -22.11 19.27 -15.88
CA VAL A 3 -21.46 19.26 -14.55
C VAL A 3 -21.69 17.93 -13.82
N GLU A 4 -22.84 17.30 -13.99
CA GLU A 4 -23.13 15.96 -13.44
C GLU A 4 -22.22 14.87 -14.02
N ASN A 5 -21.83 14.97 -15.29
CA ASN A 5 -20.96 13.99 -15.93
C ASN A 5 -19.51 14.01 -15.42
N ILE A 6 -18.98 15.17 -15.00
CA ILE A 6 -17.62 15.30 -14.46
C ILE A 6 -17.58 14.78 -13.02
N LEU A 7 -18.59 15.11 -12.22
CA LEU A 7 -18.75 14.58 -10.86
C LEU A 7 -18.96 13.05 -10.88
N ALA A 8 -19.83 12.55 -11.74
CA ALA A 8 -20.08 11.11 -11.89
C ALA A 8 -18.81 10.35 -12.36
N LYS A 9 -18.02 10.91 -13.30
CA LYS A 9 -16.73 10.34 -13.71
C LYS A 9 -15.69 10.33 -12.57
N ASN A 10 -15.63 11.38 -11.76
CA ASN A 10 -14.70 11.45 -10.63
C ASN A 10 -15.11 10.50 -9.50
N ILE A 11 -16.40 10.38 -9.20
CA ILE A 11 -16.95 9.42 -8.24
C ILE A 11 -16.70 7.97 -8.72
N GLY A 12 -16.95 7.67 -10.00
CA GLY A 12 -16.67 6.36 -10.58
C GLY A 12 -15.18 5.97 -10.48
N SER A 13 -14.25 6.88 -10.77
CA SER A 13 -12.81 6.59 -10.68
C SER A 13 -12.30 6.46 -9.24
N ALA A 14 -12.88 7.19 -8.29
CA ALA A 14 -12.59 7.03 -6.87
C ALA A 14 -13.13 5.69 -6.35
N GLY A 15 -14.36 5.31 -6.74
CA GLY A 15 -14.97 4.03 -6.37
C GLY A 15 -14.20 2.82 -6.90
N GLU A 16 -13.66 2.89 -8.12
CA GLU A 16 -12.86 1.77 -8.68
C GLU A 16 -11.48 1.65 -8.03
N LYS A 17 -10.82 2.76 -7.71
CA LYS A 17 -9.58 2.73 -6.93
C LYS A 17 -9.81 2.13 -5.55
N ALA A 18 -10.88 2.53 -4.87
CA ALA A 18 -11.27 1.95 -3.59
C ALA A 18 -11.58 0.45 -3.70
N SER A 19 -12.24 0.02 -4.78
CA SER A 19 -12.53 -1.38 -5.04
C SER A 19 -11.26 -2.19 -5.35
N TYR A 20 -10.31 -1.60 -6.07
CA TYR A 20 -8.99 -2.21 -6.34
C TYR A 20 -8.18 -2.37 -5.05
N ASP A 21 -8.09 -1.31 -4.24
CA ASP A 21 -7.42 -1.33 -2.94
C ASP A 21 -8.02 -2.42 -2.02
N ALA A 22 -9.34 -2.48 -1.91
CA ALA A 22 -10.03 -3.51 -1.13
C ALA A 22 -9.78 -4.93 -1.68
N ALA A 23 -9.67 -5.10 -3.01
CA ALA A 23 -9.33 -6.40 -3.61
C ALA A 23 -7.89 -6.81 -3.31
N CYS A 24 -6.92 -5.87 -3.38
CA CYS A 24 -5.54 -6.10 -2.98
C CYS A 24 -5.44 -6.55 -1.51
N LYS A 25 -6.13 -5.86 -0.62
CA LYS A 25 -6.14 -6.18 0.82
C LYS A 25 -6.68 -7.57 1.08
N ARG A 26 -7.82 -7.93 0.48
CA ARG A 26 -8.39 -9.30 0.64
C ARG A 26 -7.45 -10.37 0.10
N LEU A 27 -6.86 -10.16 -1.08
CA LEU A 27 -5.93 -11.10 -1.67
C LEU A 27 -4.70 -11.31 -0.77
N LEU A 28 -4.10 -10.24 -0.27
CA LEU A 28 -2.94 -10.30 0.62
C LEU A 28 -3.27 -10.84 2.03
N ALA A 29 -4.53 -10.75 2.47
CA ALA A 29 -4.98 -11.34 3.74
C ALA A 29 -5.14 -12.87 3.68
N ASN A 30 -4.99 -13.48 2.50
CA ASN A 30 -4.99 -14.93 2.38
C ASN A 30 -3.82 -15.54 3.17
N LYS A 31 -4.11 -16.54 4.02
CA LYS A 31 -3.11 -17.13 4.94
C LYS A 31 -1.86 -17.66 4.24
N VAL A 32 -2.00 -18.23 3.06
CA VAL A 32 -0.84 -18.75 2.29
C VAL A 32 0.04 -17.59 1.83
N ILE A 33 -0.56 -16.50 1.37
CA ILE A 33 0.17 -15.28 0.97
C ILE A 33 0.84 -14.63 2.18
N LEU A 34 0.12 -14.53 3.31
CA LEU A 34 0.69 -14.05 4.57
C LEU A 34 1.89 -14.91 5.02
N ALA A 35 1.78 -16.23 4.92
CA ALA A 35 2.86 -17.14 5.27
C ALA A 35 4.11 -16.93 4.39
N TRP A 36 3.94 -16.68 3.09
CA TRP A 36 5.04 -16.33 2.19
C TRP A 36 5.71 -15.01 2.58
N ILE A 37 4.93 -13.98 2.93
CA ILE A 37 5.44 -12.70 3.43
C ILE A 37 6.20 -12.92 4.75
N MET A 38 5.63 -13.67 5.69
CA MET A 38 6.23 -13.95 6.98
C MET A 38 7.56 -14.70 6.83
N LYS A 39 7.59 -15.80 6.07
CA LYS A 39 8.82 -16.58 5.82
C LYS A 39 9.92 -15.72 5.20
N SER A 40 9.58 -14.84 4.29
CA SER A 40 10.55 -14.05 3.54
C SER A 40 11.06 -12.82 4.29
N CYS A 41 10.22 -12.20 5.13
CA CYS A 41 10.49 -10.91 5.73
C CYS A 41 10.75 -10.95 7.22
N ILE A 42 10.24 -11.94 7.95
CA ILE A 42 10.27 -12.01 9.41
C ILE A 42 11.27 -13.09 9.84
N GLU A 43 12.24 -12.68 10.65
CA GLU A 43 13.38 -13.53 11.04
C GLU A 43 12.93 -14.83 11.73
N GLU A 44 11.91 -14.74 12.57
CA GLU A 44 11.37 -15.85 13.36
C GLU A 44 10.80 -16.99 12.50
N TYR A 45 10.39 -16.73 11.25
CA TYR A 45 9.77 -17.72 10.36
C TYR A 45 10.64 -18.15 9.18
N ARG A 46 11.89 -17.66 9.09
CA ARG A 46 12.78 -17.92 7.96
C ARG A 46 12.96 -19.40 7.65
N ASP A 47 13.11 -20.21 8.70
CA ASP A 47 13.40 -21.65 8.59
C ASP A 47 12.13 -22.53 8.63
N CYS A 48 10.94 -21.92 8.71
CA CYS A 48 9.67 -22.64 8.73
C CYS A 48 9.18 -22.97 7.32
N GLU A 49 8.46 -24.07 7.17
CA GLU A 49 7.74 -24.36 5.93
C GLU A 49 6.46 -23.54 5.85
N ILE A 50 6.03 -23.18 4.62
CA ILE A 50 4.82 -22.35 4.39
C ILE A 50 3.58 -22.98 5.05
N GLN A 51 3.40 -24.28 4.86
CA GLN A 51 2.26 -25.01 5.42
C GLN A 51 2.28 -24.97 6.96
N GLU A 52 3.45 -25.09 7.56
CA GLU A 52 3.62 -25.00 9.02
C GLU A 52 3.21 -23.61 9.54
N ILE A 53 3.58 -22.53 8.82
CA ILE A 53 3.20 -21.16 9.19
C ILE A 53 1.69 -20.99 9.13
N VAL A 54 1.04 -21.47 8.06
CA VAL A 54 -0.41 -21.39 7.88
C VAL A 54 -1.17 -22.10 8.98
N GLU A 55 -0.75 -23.33 9.34
CA GLU A 55 -1.48 -24.18 10.25
C GLU A 55 -1.25 -23.87 11.73
N ASN A 56 -0.01 -23.48 12.08
CA ASN A 56 0.39 -23.43 13.48
C ASN A 56 0.66 -22.03 14.02
N TYR A 57 0.96 -21.05 13.16
CA TYR A 57 1.47 -19.77 13.64
C TYR A 57 0.56 -18.57 13.36
N ILE A 58 -0.24 -18.56 12.31
CA ILE A 58 -1.21 -17.48 12.05
C ILE A 58 -2.46 -17.71 12.91
N GLU A 59 -2.75 -16.79 13.82
CA GLU A 59 -3.92 -16.89 14.72
C GLU A 59 -5.17 -16.31 14.04
N GLY A 60 -6.25 -17.09 13.98
CA GLY A 60 -7.54 -16.64 13.46
C GLY A 60 -7.53 -16.29 11.96
N GLU A 61 -8.35 -15.35 11.58
CA GLU A 61 -8.34 -14.70 10.27
C GLU A 61 -7.71 -13.31 10.40
N ALA A 62 -7.13 -12.80 9.32
CA ALA A 62 -6.61 -11.44 9.31
C ALA A 62 -7.75 -10.42 9.21
N ASP A 63 -7.70 -9.39 10.05
CA ASP A 63 -8.64 -8.27 9.97
C ASP A 63 -8.24 -7.38 8.78
N VAL A 64 -9.20 -7.07 7.93
CA VAL A 64 -9.01 -6.26 6.72
C VAL A 64 -9.85 -4.99 6.84
N ALA A 65 -9.25 -3.84 6.60
CA ALA A 65 -9.98 -2.58 6.56
C ALA A 65 -10.83 -2.48 5.28
N ASP A 66 -12.12 -2.36 5.44
CA ASP A 66 -13.07 -2.20 4.33
C ASP A 66 -13.12 -0.76 3.77
N VAL A 67 -12.48 0.19 4.44
CA VAL A 67 -12.51 1.61 4.08
C VAL A 67 -11.14 2.04 3.58
N PRO A 68 -11.05 2.75 2.42
CA PRO A 68 -9.79 3.36 1.97
C PRO A 68 -9.31 4.37 3.00
N VAL A 69 -8.02 4.30 3.33
CA VAL A 69 -7.37 5.22 4.27
C VAL A 69 -7.50 6.65 3.75
N ASN A 70 -8.43 7.42 4.31
CA ASN A 70 -8.41 8.87 4.21
C ASN A 70 -7.61 9.44 5.38
N ILE A 71 -6.87 10.50 5.08
CA ILE A 71 -6.03 11.29 5.99
C ILE A 71 -6.76 11.54 7.32
N ASP A 72 -6.04 11.37 8.43
CA ASP A 72 -6.41 11.63 9.82
C ASP A 72 -7.68 12.47 10.02
N GLU A 73 -8.85 11.84 10.14
CA GLU A 73 -10.09 12.49 10.52
C GLU A 73 -10.35 12.33 12.02
N GLN A 74 -10.76 13.41 12.67
CA GLN A 74 -11.15 13.41 14.08
C GLN A 74 -12.43 12.58 14.28
N VAL A 75 -12.40 11.56 15.09
CA VAL A 75 -13.53 10.66 15.37
C VAL A 75 -14.03 10.83 16.80
N SER A 76 -15.36 10.76 16.94
CA SER A 76 -16.13 10.83 18.19
C SER A 76 -15.97 9.61 19.09
N GLU A 77 -16.11 9.80 20.39
CA GLU A 77 -15.74 8.98 21.56
C GLU A 77 -16.31 7.55 21.72
N GLU A 78 -16.93 6.90 20.75
CA GLU A 78 -17.54 5.58 20.98
C GLU A 78 -17.09 4.54 19.97
N GLN A 79 -16.05 3.78 20.29
CA GLN A 79 -15.88 2.36 19.93
C GLN A 79 -14.44 1.85 20.15
N ILE A 80 -14.18 1.31 21.34
CA ILE A 80 -13.02 0.44 21.55
C ILE A 80 -13.55 -1.00 21.54
N GLN A 81 -13.34 -1.75 20.47
CA GLN A 81 -13.55 -3.20 20.45
C GLN A 81 -12.28 -3.93 20.01
N ASN A 82 -12.00 -5.04 20.68
CA ASN A 82 -10.85 -5.91 20.47
C ASN A 82 -10.83 -6.46 19.02
N GLY A 83 -9.72 -6.27 18.31
CA GLY A 83 -9.49 -6.85 17.00
C GLY A 83 -9.68 -5.89 15.81
N ALA A 84 -10.07 -4.63 16.01
CA ALA A 84 -10.29 -3.68 14.93
C ALA A 84 -9.00 -3.30 14.19
N THR A 85 -9.11 -3.01 12.89
CA THR A 85 -8.05 -2.43 12.06
C THR A 85 -7.74 -0.98 12.43
N GLU A 86 -8.57 -0.37 13.31
CA GLU A 86 -8.44 0.99 13.78
C GLU A 86 -7.79 1.03 15.17
N ASP A 87 -6.87 1.96 15.36
CA ASP A 87 -6.26 2.30 16.64
C ASP A 87 -6.50 3.79 16.92
N ALA A 88 -7.35 4.06 17.89
CA ALA A 88 -7.76 5.42 18.27
C ALA A 88 -7.17 5.80 19.63
N SER A 89 -6.58 6.99 19.72
CA SER A 89 -6.27 7.62 21.00
C SER A 89 -6.92 8.99 21.10
N ILE A 90 -7.26 9.39 22.33
CA ILE A 90 -7.99 10.64 22.60
C ILE A 90 -7.26 11.90 22.05
N TYR A 91 -5.95 11.84 21.89
CA TYR A 91 -5.11 12.95 21.48
C TYR A 91 -4.43 12.81 20.12
N GLU A 92 -4.42 11.61 19.53
CA GLU A 92 -3.59 11.31 18.35
C GLU A 92 -4.41 10.92 17.10
N GLY A 93 -5.74 10.91 17.21
CA GLY A 93 -6.63 10.50 16.12
C GLY A 93 -6.66 8.99 15.87
N VAL A 94 -7.37 8.60 14.83
CA VAL A 94 -7.50 7.19 14.39
C VAL A 94 -6.41 6.85 13.39
N VAL A 95 -5.73 5.73 13.60
CA VAL A 95 -4.83 5.12 12.63
C VAL A 95 -5.49 3.86 12.11
N THR A 96 -5.68 3.78 10.80
CA THR A 96 -6.25 2.59 10.15
C THR A 96 -5.13 1.78 9.51
N TYR A 97 -5.11 0.49 9.78
CA TYR A 97 -4.20 -0.48 9.20
C TYR A 97 -4.93 -1.27 8.10
N ASP A 98 -4.27 -1.49 6.98
CA ASP A 98 -4.89 -2.21 5.86
C ASP A 98 -5.20 -3.67 6.22
N ILE A 99 -4.23 -4.37 6.80
CA ILE A 99 -4.35 -5.75 7.25
C ILE A 99 -3.69 -5.85 8.61
N ARG A 100 -4.40 -6.41 9.60
CA ARG A 100 -3.89 -6.64 10.95
C ARG A 100 -4.14 -8.08 11.37
N PHE A 101 -3.14 -8.73 11.93
CA PHE A 101 -3.27 -10.07 12.49
C PHE A 101 -2.22 -10.35 13.55
N CYS A 102 -2.41 -11.45 14.28
CA CYS A 102 -1.47 -11.95 15.26
C CYS A 102 -0.88 -13.28 14.80
N ALA A 103 0.38 -13.52 15.15
CA ALA A 103 1.02 -14.81 14.94
C ALA A 103 1.83 -15.24 16.16
N LYS A 104 2.13 -16.53 16.27
CA LYS A 104 2.99 -17.08 17.30
C LYS A 104 4.39 -17.31 16.76
N ALA A 105 5.40 -16.83 17.48
CA ALA A 105 6.78 -17.14 17.13
C ALA A 105 7.04 -18.68 17.24
N PRO A 106 7.71 -19.29 16.27
CA PRO A 106 7.90 -20.74 16.23
C PRO A 106 8.61 -21.31 17.46
N VAL A 107 9.63 -20.62 17.96
CA VAL A 107 10.47 -21.09 19.08
C VAL A 107 9.89 -20.66 20.41
N SER A 108 9.68 -19.37 20.64
CA SER A 108 9.22 -18.85 21.94
C SER A 108 7.73 -19.10 22.21
N LYS A 109 6.94 -19.35 21.16
CA LYS A 109 5.46 -19.41 21.22
C LYS A 109 4.81 -18.11 21.67
N GLU A 110 5.58 -17.02 21.76
CA GLU A 110 5.06 -15.71 22.09
C GLU A 110 4.29 -15.10 20.93
N LYS A 111 3.31 -14.26 21.25
CA LYS A 111 2.55 -13.53 20.26
C LYS A 111 3.40 -12.44 19.64
N ILE A 112 3.34 -12.36 18.31
CA ILE A 112 3.86 -11.27 17.50
C ILE A 112 2.67 -10.55 16.90
N ARG A 113 2.64 -9.23 16.99
CA ARG A 113 1.61 -8.42 16.33
C ARG A 113 2.12 -7.93 14.98
N LEU A 114 1.37 -8.23 13.95
CA LEU A 114 1.70 -7.87 12.58
C LEU A 114 0.66 -6.93 11.99
N ILE A 115 1.13 -5.92 11.29
CA ILE A 115 0.35 -5.12 10.38
C ILE A 115 0.99 -5.17 9.00
N ILE A 116 0.16 -5.23 7.98
CA ILE A 116 0.59 -5.08 6.59
C ILE A 116 -0.16 -3.89 6.02
N ASN A 117 0.57 -2.93 5.50
CA ASN A 117 0.03 -1.78 4.80
C ASN A 117 0.41 -1.85 3.33
N ILE A 118 -0.54 -1.55 2.48
CA ILE A 118 -0.36 -1.53 1.03
C ILE A 118 -0.30 -0.08 0.59
N GLU A 119 0.87 0.37 0.14
CA GLU A 119 1.02 1.69 -0.45
C GLU A 119 0.90 1.57 -1.97
N ALA A 120 -0.33 1.66 -2.47
CA ALA A 120 -0.65 1.58 -3.89
C ALA A 120 -0.62 2.94 -4.59
N GLN A 121 -0.21 4.01 -3.91
CA GLN A 121 -0.21 5.36 -4.48
C GLN A 121 0.91 5.50 -5.52
N ASN A 122 0.60 6.24 -6.58
CA ASN A 122 1.57 6.60 -7.62
C ASN A 122 2.66 7.55 -7.11
N ASP A 123 2.52 8.07 -5.90
CA ASP A 123 3.46 8.97 -5.27
C ASP A 123 4.12 8.29 -4.07
N PHE A 124 5.36 7.85 -4.27
CA PHE A 124 6.20 7.28 -3.23
C PHE A 124 6.56 8.31 -2.14
N TYR A 125 6.41 9.60 -2.43
CA TYR A 125 6.68 10.71 -1.52
C TYR A 125 5.42 11.55 -1.27
N PRO A 126 4.48 11.07 -0.42
CA PRO A 126 3.22 11.80 -0.13
C PRO A 126 3.45 13.05 0.75
N GLY A 127 4.60 13.74 0.63
CA GLY A 127 5.01 14.87 1.44
C GLY A 127 5.84 14.49 2.67
N TYR A 128 6.05 13.19 2.92
CA TYR A 128 6.88 12.66 4.01
C TYR A 128 7.49 11.29 3.64
N PRO A 129 8.57 10.86 4.33
CA PRO A 129 9.13 9.54 4.13
C PRO A 129 8.17 8.44 4.66
N ILE A 130 7.79 7.48 3.81
CA ILE A 130 6.89 6.36 4.20
C ILE A 130 7.46 5.57 5.40
N ILE A 131 8.78 5.40 5.49
CA ILE A 131 9.39 4.71 6.61
C ILE A 131 9.10 5.38 7.96
N SER A 132 9.03 6.72 8.01
CA SER A 132 8.68 7.43 9.23
C SER A 132 7.25 7.11 9.68
N ARG A 133 6.32 6.97 8.74
CA ARG A 133 4.96 6.49 9.01
C ARG A 133 4.97 5.04 9.49
N GLY A 134 5.78 4.16 8.87
CA GLY A 134 5.94 2.77 9.31
C GLY A 134 6.42 2.64 10.74
N ILE A 135 7.42 3.45 11.13
CA ILE A 135 7.93 3.51 12.52
C ILE A 135 6.85 4.03 13.47
N TYR A 136 6.13 5.09 13.08
CA TYR A 136 5.02 5.62 13.87
C TYR A 136 3.93 4.57 14.10
N TYR A 137 3.56 3.81 13.07
CA TYR A 137 2.58 2.73 13.18
C TYR A 137 3.03 1.62 14.15
N CYS A 138 4.30 1.23 14.11
CA CYS A 138 4.85 0.32 15.11
C CYS A 138 4.75 0.89 16.53
N SER A 139 5.06 2.16 16.71
CA SER A 139 4.99 2.83 18.01
C SER A 139 3.56 2.86 18.54
N ARG A 140 2.58 3.12 17.68
CA ARG A 140 1.15 3.05 18.02
C ARG A 140 0.73 1.63 18.44
N LEU A 141 1.17 0.59 17.70
CA LEU A 141 0.90 -0.80 18.07
C LEU A 141 1.53 -1.20 19.42
N ILE A 142 2.71 -0.68 19.75
CA ILE A 142 3.30 -0.89 21.08
C ILE A 142 2.46 -0.17 22.13
N SER A 143 2.13 1.10 21.91
CA SER A 143 1.32 1.89 22.86
C SER A 143 -0.05 1.26 23.11
N SER A 144 -0.72 0.74 22.06
CA SER A 144 -2.04 0.11 22.18
C SER A 144 -2.06 -1.21 22.96
N GLN A 145 -0.91 -1.75 23.33
CA GLN A 145 -0.81 -2.93 24.17
C GLN A 145 -1.02 -2.64 25.66
N TYR A 146 -0.89 -1.38 26.08
CA TYR A 146 -1.16 -0.99 27.45
C TYR A 146 -2.64 -1.22 27.81
N GLY A 147 -2.88 -1.87 28.95
CA GLY A 147 -4.22 -2.27 29.36
C GLY A 147 -4.75 -3.56 28.70
N VAL A 148 -4.06 -4.08 27.67
CA VAL A 148 -4.43 -5.31 26.94
C VAL A 148 -3.42 -6.44 27.18
N GLU A 149 -2.15 -6.21 26.81
CA GLU A 149 -1.06 -7.19 26.96
C GLU A 149 -0.28 -6.97 28.26
N PHE A 150 -0.15 -5.72 28.70
CA PHE A 150 0.52 -5.36 29.94
C PHE A 150 -0.19 -4.19 30.65
N SER A 151 0.02 -4.10 31.96
CA SER A 151 -0.46 -2.99 32.80
C SER A 151 0.62 -2.64 33.82
N ASP A 152 0.50 -1.47 34.43
CA ASP A 152 1.43 -0.96 35.44
C ASP A 152 2.88 -0.92 34.88
N ALA A 153 3.82 -1.52 35.59
CA ALA A 153 5.26 -1.55 35.25
C ALA A 153 5.69 -2.86 34.59
N HIS A 154 4.77 -3.65 34.05
CA HIS A 154 5.07 -4.95 33.43
C HIS A 154 5.49 -4.82 31.96
N TYR A 155 6.50 -4.02 31.67
CA TYR A 155 7.00 -3.77 30.31
C TYR A 155 7.62 -5.00 29.65
N GLU A 156 8.05 -6.01 30.40
CA GLU A 156 8.54 -7.30 29.91
C GLU A 156 7.48 -8.11 29.12
N LYS A 157 6.20 -7.70 29.22
CA LYS A 157 5.10 -8.33 28.50
C LYS A 157 4.80 -7.68 27.15
N ILE A 158 5.50 -6.61 26.79
CA ILE A 158 5.34 -5.98 25.48
C ILE A 158 5.64 -7.00 24.39
N LYS A 159 4.71 -7.16 23.46
CA LYS A 159 4.87 -8.05 22.31
C LYS A 159 5.51 -7.32 21.16
N LYS A 160 6.43 -7.99 20.47
CA LYS A 160 7.09 -7.49 19.28
C LYS A 160 6.08 -7.14 18.20
N VAL A 161 6.31 -6.05 17.51
CA VAL A 161 5.47 -5.54 16.42
C VAL A 161 6.23 -5.47 15.12
N TYR A 162 5.56 -5.80 14.04
CA TYR A 162 6.04 -5.65 12.66
C TYR A 162 5.10 -4.77 11.86
N SER A 163 5.65 -3.81 11.13
CA SER A 163 4.92 -3.01 10.14
C SER A 163 5.53 -3.28 8.78
N ILE A 164 4.78 -3.94 7.90
CA ILE A 164 5.24 -4.34 6.56
C ILE A 164 4.52 -3.47 5.53
N TRP A 165 5.29 -2.79 4.69
CA TRP A 165 4.81 -1.90 3.65
C TRP A 165 5.12 -2.46 2.28
N ILE A 166 4.10 -2.58 1.43
CA ILE A 166 4.24 -3.04 0.04
C ILE A 166 4.05 -1.83 -0.86
N CYS A 167 5.15 -1.34 -1.42
CA CYS A 167 5.20 -0.20 -2.32
C CYS A 167 5.13 -0.72 -3.76
N MET A 168 4.00 -0.50 -4.44
CA MET A 168 3.74 -1.04 -5.78
C MET A 168 4.45 -0.25 -6.88
N ASN A 169 4.60 1.07 -6.72
CA ASN A 169 5.23 1.96 -7.69
C ASN A 169 6.36 2.77 -7.05
N PRO A 170 7.45 2.13 -6.59
CA PRO A 170 8.58 2.85 -6.03
C PRO A 170 9.38 3.57 -7.13
N PRO A 171 10.23 4.54 -6.78
CA PRO A 171 11.21 5.08 -7.72
C PRO A 171 12.14 3.97 -8.24
N LYS A 172 12.54 4.04 -9.51
CA LYS A 172 13.33 3.01 -10.20
C LYS A 172 14.57 2.51 -9.42
N TYR A 173 15.26 3.40 -8.71
CA TYR A 173 16.43 3.03 -7.89
C TYR A 173 16.10 2.22 -6.63
N ARG A 174 14.81 2.04 -6.30
CA ARG A 174 14.32 1.23 -5.18
C ARG A 174 13.60 -0.04 -5.61
N GLU A 175 13.32 -0.20 -6.88
CA GLU A 175 12.65 -1.38 -7.40
C GLU A 175 13.36 -2.67 -6.99
N ASN A 176 12.58 -3.73 -6.85
CA ASN A 176 13.03 -5.08 -6.52
C ASN A 176 13.91 -5.13 -5.26
N SER A 177 13.52 -4.41 -4.21
CA SER A 177 14.26 -4.36 -2.95
C SER A 177 13.38 -4.58 -1.71
N ILE A 178 13.99 -5.14 -0.67
CA ILE A 178 13.40 -5.28 0.66
C ILE A 178 14.35 -4.67 1.68
N ASN A 179 13.87 -3.69 2.44
CA ASN A 179 14.65 -3.04 3.48
C ASN A 179 14.00 -3.27 4.85
N ARG A 180 14.80 -3.66 5.83
CA ARG A 180 14.41 -3.82 7.22
C ARG A 180 14.97 -2.69 8.07
N TYR A 181 14.14 -2.14 8.95
CA TYR A 181 14.48 -1.12 9.93
C TYR A 181 14.10 -1.67 11.30
N SER A 182 15.08 -1.81 12.18
CA SER A 182 14.93 -2.40 13.51
C SER A 182 15.82 -1.71 14.52
N ILE A 183 15.52 -1.89 15.80
CA ILE A 183 16.34 -1.39 16.89
C ILE A 183 17.52 -2.35 17.09
N THR A 184 18.71 -1.81 17.20
CA THR A 184 19.94 -2.57 17.45
C THR A 184 20.71 -1.96 18.62
N GLU A 185 21.37 -2.80 19.41
CA GLU A 185 22.29 -2.37 20.46
C GLU A 185 23.67 -2.09 19.86
N GLU A 186 24.27 -0.96 20.23
CA GLU A 186 25.66 -0.63 19.94
C GLU A 186 26.39 -0.35 21.25
N GLN A 187 27.46 -1.07 21.51
CA GLN A 187 28.28 -0.89 22.70
C GLN A 187 29.24 0.28 22.52
N LEU A 188 28.91 1.44 23.06
CA LEU A 188 29.76 2.65 22.96
C LEU A 188 30.92 2.61 23.91
N ILE A 189 30.74 2.10 25.14
CA ILE A 189 31.77 1.95 26.16
C ILE A 189 31.50 0.70 26.98
N GLY A 190 32.53 -0.09 27.21
CA GLY A 190 32.43 -1.33 27.98
C GLY A 190 31.97 -2.52 27.14
N SER A 191 31.58 -3.63 27.81
CA SER A 191 31.20 -4.91 27.17
C SER A 191 29.91 -5.49 27.72
N CYS A 192 28.99 -4.64 28.19
CA CYS A 192 27.67 -5.08 28.63
C CYS A 192 26.76 -5.21 27.42
N SER A 193 25.98 -6.28 27.34
CA SER A 193 24.94 -6.48 26.33
C SER A 193 23.62 -6.85 26.97
N GLU A 194 22.52 -6.31 26.42
CA GLU A 194 21.17 -6.65 26.82
C GLU A 194 20.65 -7.83 25.97
N ARG A 195 19.65 -8.55 26.46
CA ARG A 195 18.98 -9.59 25.69
C ARG A 195 18.20 -8.96 24.53
N LYS A 196 18.34 -9.54 23.34
CA LYS A 196 17.67 -9.04 22.12
C LYS A 196 16.14 -8.92 22.30
N GLU A 197 15.53 -9.84 23.03
CA GLU A 197 14.10 -9.87 23.34
C GLU A 197 13.60 -8.65 24.14
N ASN A 198 14.49 -7.94 24.85
CA ASN A 198 14.12 -6.80 25.66
C ASN A 198 14.11 -5.47 24.89
N TYR A 199 14.75 -5.39 23.71
CA TYR A 199 14.83 -4.16 22.92
C TYR A 199 14.41 -4.30 21.46
N ASP A 200 14.48 -5.49 20.84
CA ASP A 200 14.06 -5.72 19.45
C ASP A 200 12.53 -5.90 19.38
N LEU A 201 11.81 -4.88 19.84
CA LEU A 201 10.35 -4.89 19.96
C LEU A 201 9.63 -4.28 18.76
N LEU A 202 10.37 -3.63 17.84
CA LEU A 202 9.82 -2.89 16.71
C LEU A 202 10.63 -3.17 15.45
N THR A 203 9.93 -3.55 14.38
CA THR A 203 10.54 -3.73 13.06
C THR A 203 9.62 -3.19 11.97
N ALA A 204 10.11 -2.26 11.15
CA ALA A 204 9.44 -1.84 9.94
C ALA A 204 10.14 -2.45 8.71
N ILE A 205 9.35 -2.94 7.74
CA ILE A 205 9.85 -3.58 6.52
C ILE A 205 9.24 -2.88 5.33
N MET A 206 10.08 -2.45 4.39
CA MET A 206 9.68 -1.84 3.13
C MET A 206 9.96 -2.82 2.00
N ILE A 207 8.91 -3.30 1.33
CA ILE A 207 8.98 -4.14 0.13
C ILE A 207 8.67 -3.23 -1.05
N SER A 208 9.65 -3.01 -1.90
CA SER A 208 9.52 -2.20 -3.11
C SER A 208 9.46 -3.12 -4.32
N LEU A 209 8.28 -3.19 -4.93
CA LEU A 209 8.06 -4.01 -6.12
C LEU A 209 8.71 -3.33 -7.34
N GLY A 210 8.93 -4.07 -8.39
CA GLY A 210 9.50 -3.60 -9.63
C GLY A 210 9.11 -4.52 -10.77
N ASP A 211 9.83 -4.44 -11.88
CA ASP A 211 9.63 -5.31 -13.03
C ASP A 211 10.02 -6.75 -12.67
N SER A 212 9.13 -7.69 -12.97
CA SER A 212 9.35 -9.12 -12.73
C SER A 212 10.39 -9.76 -13.64
N ASP A 213 10.74 -9.09 -14.73
CA ASP A 213 11.76 -9.56 -15.68
C ASP A 213 13.19 -9.21 -15.22
N ASP A 214 13.33 -8.46 -14.12
CA ASP A 214 14.62 -8.19 -13.46
C ASP A 214 15.14 -9.46 -12.77
N GLU A 215 16.45 -9.74 -12.90
CA GLU A 215 17.12 -10.88 -12.25
C GLU A 215 16.97 -10.90 -10.71
N ASN A 216 16.72 -9.74 -10.10
CA ASN A 216 16.47 -9.59 -8.66
C ASN A 216 15.01 -9.90 -8.28
N ALA A 217 14.09 -9.97 -9.24
CA ALA A 217 12.70 -10.30 -9.00
C ALA A 217 12.51 -11.79 -8.74
N SER A 218 12.87 -12.25 -7.53
CA SER A 218 12.76 -13.65 -7.12
C SER A 218 12.02 -13.81 -5.79
N GLY A 219 11.59 -15.01 -5.49
CA GLY A 219 10.91 -15.30 -4.21
C GLY A 219 9.70 -14.41 -3.99
N ILE A 220 9.63 -13.75 -2.82
CA ILE A 220 8.48 -12.94 -2.42
C ILE A 220 8.25 -11.73 -3.34
N LEU A 221 9.28 -11.11 -3.91
CA LEU A 221 9.12 -9.99 -4.82
C LEU A 221 8.37 -10.42 -6.08
N LYS A 222 8.75 -11.56 -6.67
CA LYS A 222 8.04 -12.14 -7.82
C LYS A 222 6.62 -12.54 -7.45
N LEU A 223 6.41 -13.16 -6.29
CA LEU A 223 5.08 -13.55 -5.84
C LEU A 223 4.14 -12.33 -5.74
N LEU A 224 4.59 -11.28 -5.06
CA LEU A 224 3.79 -10.07 -4.87
C LEU A 224 3.58 -9.31 -6.18
N GLU A 225 4.59 -9.24 -7.05
CA GLU A 225 4.43 -8.65 -8.39
C GLU A 225 3.36 -9.40 -9.17
N VAL A 226 3.47 -10.72 -9.28
CA VAL A 226 2.48 -11.55 -9.99
C VAL A 226 1.07 -11.34 -9.44
N LEU A 227 0.92 -11.32 -8.11
CA LEU A 227 -0.38 -11.11 -7.47
C LEU A 227 -0.96 -9.72 -7.78
N LEU A 228 -0.15 -8.66 -7.66
CA LEU A 228 -0.58 -7.27 -7.65
C LEU A 228 -0.43 -6.57 -9.02
N SER A 229 0.22 -7.19 -10.01
CA SER A 229 0.39 -6.63 -11.35
C SER A 229 -0.94 -6.37 -12.04
N SER A 230 -1.04 -5.25 -12.75
CA SER A 230 -2.15 -4.95 -13.67
C SER A 230 -1.96 -5.57 -15.07
N GLU A 231 -0.74 -5.90 -15.44
CA GLU A 231 -0.37 -6.30 -16.80
C GLU A 231 -0.64 -7.78 -17.09
N ARG A 232 -0.64 -8.63 -16.03
CA ARG A 232 -0.79 -10.08 -16.18
C ARG A 232 -2.24 -10.53 -16.20
N GLU A 233 -2.54 -11.46 -17.09
CA GLU A 233 -3.84 -12.12 -17.16
C GLU A 233 -4.07 -13.08 -15.97
N ALA A 234 -5.31 -13.24 -15.54
CA ALA A 234 -5.66 -14.13 -14.42
C ALA A 234 -5.19 -15.59 -14.64
N LYS A 235 -5.19 -16.07 -15.88
CA LYS A 235 -4.72 -17.41 -16.23
C LYS A 235 -3.21 -17.54 -16.03
N GLU A 236 -2.45 -16.57 -16.49
CA GLU A 236 -0.99 -16.53 -16.33
C GLU A 236 -0.62 -16.46 -14.85
N LYS A 237 -1.25 -15.57 -14.08
CA LYS A 237 -1.05 -15.50 -12.61
C LYS A 237 -1.28 -16.85 -11.96
N LYS A 238 -2.38 -17.53 -12.29
CA LYS A 238 -2.70 -18.85 -11.76
C LYS A 238 -1.60 -19.88 -12.08
N GLU A 239 -1.13 -19.93 -13.32
CA GLU A 239 -0.07 -20.85 -13.74
C GLU A 239 1.23 -20.59 -12.96
N ILE A 240 1.64 -19.33 -12.78
CA ILE A 240 2.84 -18.98 -12.02
C ILE A 240 2.68 -19.33 -10.53
N LEU A 241 1.53 -18.97 -9.92
CA LEU A 241 1.27 -19.26 -8.51
C LEU A 241 1.32 -20.76 -8.21
N GLN A 242 0.78 -21.60 -9.11
CA GLN A 242 0.81 -23.04 -8.97
C GLN A 242 2.20 -23.65 -9.22
N ASN A 243 2.86 -23.25 -10.31
CA ASN A 243 4.09 -23.90 -10.76
C ASN A 243 5.32 -23.42 -9.96
N ASP A 244 5.45 -22.13 -9.71
CA ASP A 244 6.64 -21.54 -9.11
C ASP A 244 6.54 -21.46 -7.57
N PHE A 245 5.32 -21.34 -7.03
CA PHE A 245 5.09 -21.16 -5.60
C PHE A 245 4.32 -22.31 -4.94
N SER A 246 3.89 -23.31 -5.70
CA SER A 246 3.09 -24.45 -5.20
C SER A 246 1.83 -23.99 -4.42
N ILE A 247 1.24 -22.86 -4.82
CA ILE A 247 0.04 -22.34 -4.18
C ILE A 247 -1.18 -23.02 -4.80
N GLU A 248 -1.95 -23.74 -3.97
CA GLU A 248 -3.20 -24.35 -4.39
C GLU A 248 -4.25 -23.27 -4.69
N MET A 249 -4.73 -23.25 -5.92
CA MET A 249 -5.78 -22.30 -6.35
C MET A 249 -7.15 -22.77 -5.90
N THR A 250 -7.50 -22.43 -4.67
CA THR A 250 -8.87 -22.63 -4.17
C THR A 250 -9.85 -21.75 -4.94
N LYS A 251 -11.14 -22.14 -4.97
CA LYS A 251 -12.18 -21.34 -5.65
C LYS A 251 -12.22 -19.88 -5.17
N THR A 252 -11.99 -19.66 -3.89
CA THR A 252 -11.95 -18.31 -3.28
C THR A 252 -10.76 -17.51 -3.83
N LEU A 253 -9.54 -18.06 -3.77
CA LEU A 253 -8.34 -17.40 -4.25
C LEU A 253 -8.42 -17.13 -5.77
N GLU A 254 -8.92 -18.08 -6.53
CA GLU A 254 -9.15 -17.96 -7.98
C GLU A 254 -10.13 -16.82 -8.31
N SER A 255 -11.20 -16.71 -7.54
CA SER A 255 -12.17 -15.61 -7.66
C SER A 255 -11.53 -14.25 -7.34
N GLU A 256 -10.77 -14.15 -6.25
CA GLU A 256 -10.11 -12.91 -5.83
C GLU A 256 -9.07 -12.44 -6.85
N VAL A 257 -8.23 -13.36 -7.37
CA VAL A 257 -7.27 -13.06 -8.45
C VAL A 257 -7.99 -12.56 -9.70
N SER A 258 -9.12 -13.17 -10.07
CA SER A 258 -9.92 -12.77 -11.24
C SER A 258 -10.55 -11.38 -11.03
N ILE A 259 -11.10 -11.10 -9.86
CA ILE A 259 -11.68 -9.79 -9.50
C ILE A 259 -10.60 -8.72 -9.60
N MET A 260 -9.43 -8.97 -9.03
CA MET A 260 -8.33 -8.03 -9.05
C MET A 260 -7.85 -7.72 -10.47
N CYS A 261 -7.69 -8.74 -11.34
CA CYS A 261 -7.32 -8.53 -12.74
C CYS A 261 -8.34 -7.67 -13.50
N ASN A 262 -9.63 -7.86 -13.25
CA ASN A 262 -10.68 -7.07 -13.89
C ASN A 262 -10.65 -5.61 -13.41
N LEU A 263 -10.45 -5.39 -12.11
CA LEU A 263 -10.37 -4.04 -11.53
C LEU A 263 -9.11 -3.30 -11.97
N SER A 264 -7.95 -3.98 -12.03
CA SER A 264 -6.69 -3.38 -12.47
C SER A 264 -6.76 -2.87 -13.90
N LYS A 265 -7.32 -3.67 -14.84
CA LYS A 265 -7.55 -3.23 -16.22
C LYS A 265 -8.43 -1.98 -16.31
N GLY A 266 -9.51 -1.93 -15.53
CA GLY A 266 -10.39 -0.75 -15.49
C GLY A 266 -9.68 0.51 -14.97
N VAL A 267 -8.81 0.37 -13.97
CA VAL A 267 -8.01 1.47 -13.41
C VAL A 267 -6.96 1.95 -14.42
N GLU A 268 -6.28 1.01 -15.10
CA GLU A 268 -5.27 1.29 -16.11
C GLU A 268 -5.85 2.01 -17.32
N GLU A 269 -6.92 1.48 -17.93
CA GLU A 269 -7.60 2.09 -19.09
C GLU A 269 -8.03 3.54 -18.77
N LYS A 270 -8.57 3.78 -17.57
CA LYS A 270 -8.92 5.13 -17.14
C LYS A 270 -7.70 6.01 -16.86
N GLY A 271 -6.61 5.42 -16.37
CA GLY A 271 -5.33 6.12 -16.19
C GLY A 271 -4.78 6.63 -17.53
N ILE A 272 -4.74 5.76 -18.53
CA ILE A 272 -4.32 6.07 -19.90
C ILE A 272 -5.23 7.17 -20.50
N GLN A 273 -6.54 7.00 -20.39
CA GLN A 273 -7.50 8.00 -20.89
C GLN A 273 -7.28 9.38 -20.26
N LYS A 274 -7.10 9.44 -18.93
CA LYS A 274 -6.79 10.70 -18.24
C LYS A 274 -5.43 11.27 -18.62
N GLY A 275 -4.44 10.41 -18.86
CA GLY A 275 -3.12 10.83 -19.34
C GLY A 275 -3.20 11.47 -20.73
N ILE A 276 -3.94 10.86 -21.64
CA ILE A 276 -4.18 11.40 -23.00
C ILE A 276 -4.93 12.75 -22.91
N GLU A 277 -6.00 12.83 -22.12
CA GLU A 277 -6.78 14.07 -21.95
C GLU A 277 -5.89 15.21 -21.41
N LYS A 278 -5.07 14.95 -20.39
CA LYS A 278 -4.12 15.93 -19.84
C LYS A 278 -3.02 16.32 -20.85
N GLY A 279 -2.49 15.33 -21.57
CA GLY A 279 -1.47 15.57 -22.60
C GLY A 279 -1.99 16.48 -23.71
N ILE A 280 -3.21 16.24 -24.19
CA ILE A 280 -3.87 17.10 -25.19
C ILE A 280 -4.07 18.51 -24.61
N GLU A 281 -4.55 18.62 -23.39
CA GLU A 281 -4.78 19.92 -22.72
C GLU A 281 -3.47 20.73 -22.60
N GLN A 282 -2.41 20.11 -22.10
CA GLN A 282 -1.10 20.76 -21.98
C GLN A 282 -0.50 21.13 -23.34
N GLY A 283 -0.66 20.26 -24.34
CA GLY A 283 -0.24 20.52 -25.71
C GLY A 283 -0.97 21.72 -26.34
N LEU A 284 -2.28 21.84 -26.09
CA LEU A 284 -3.06 22.99 -26.54
C LEU A 284 -2.67 24.28 -25.81
N LEU A 285 -2.49 24.24 -24.48
CA LEU A 285 -2.01 25.41 -23.73
C LEU A 285 -0.65 25.92 -24.21
N LEU A 286 0.29 24.99 -24.44
CA LEU A 286 1.60 25.33 -25.01
C LEU A 286 1.48 25.89 -26.41
N SER A 287 0.61 25.35 -27.25
CA SER A 287 0.37 25.82 -28.61
C SER A 287 -0.24 27.21 -28.62
N ILE A 288 -1.19 27.50 -27.73
CA ILE A 288 -1.77 28.86 -27.57
C ILE A 288 -0.65 29.85 -27.22
N LYS A 289 0.18 29.51 -26.21
CA LYS A 289 1.27 30.36 -25.76
C LYS A 289 2.29 30.63 -26.87
N ASN A 290 2.69 29.60 -27.60
CA ASN A 290 3.61 29.75 -28.72
C ASN A 290 3.06 30.64 -29.85
N LEU A 291 1.78 30.54 -30.18
CA LEU A 291 1.13 31.41 -31.16
C LEU A 291 1.07 32.87 -30.72
N MET A 292 0.79 33.11 -29.44
CA MET A 292 0.80 34.45 -28.87
C MET A 292 2.20 35.08 -28.95
N GLU A 293 3.23 34.31 -28.58
CA GLU A 293 4.62 34.78 -28.55
C GLU A 293 5.22 34.99 -29.98
N THR A 294 4.95 34.05 -30.91
CA THR A 294 5.56 34.08 -32.24
C THR A 294 4.81 34.93 -33.22
N MET A 295 3.47 34.96 -33.14
CA MET A 295 2.61 35.66 -34.10
C MET A 295 2.06 37.00 -33.57
N GLY A 296 2.25 37.27 -32.26
CA GLY A 296 1.68 38.44 -31.59
C GLY A 296 0.16 38.39 -31.53
N TRP A 297 -0.45 37.19 -31.56
CA TRP A 297 -1.90 37.00 -31.50
C TRP A 297 -2.43 37.19 -30.09
N SER A 298 -3.69 37.63 -29.99
CA SER A 298 -4.39 37.57 -28.73
C SER A 298 -4.73 36.11 -28.37
N VAL A 299 -5.03 35.83 -27.09
CA VAL A 299 -5.43 34.50 -26.65
C VAL A 299 -6.63 33.98 -27.44
N GLU A 300 -7.60 34.83 -27.72
CA GLU A 300 -8.78 34.51 -28.51
C GLU A 300 -8.44 34.14 -29.94
N GLN A 301 -7.54 34.92 -30.59
CA GLN A 301 -7.06 34.65 -31.94
C GLN A 301 -6.28 33.32 -32.01
N ALA A 302 -5.43 33.06 -31.04
CA ALA A 302 -4.69 31.79 -30.95
C ALA A 302 -5.63 30.58 -30.77
N MET A 303 -6.60 30.70 -29.88
CA MET A 303 -7.61 29.65 -29.68
C MET A 303 -8.51 29.44 -30.89
N GLU A 304 -8.78 30.48 -31.66
CA GLU A 304 -9.56 30.40 -32.91
C GLU A 304 -8.74 29.76 -34.03
N GLY A 305 -7.46 30.10 -34.15
CA GLY A 305 -6.51 29.48 -35.09
C GLY A 305 -6.34 27.99 -34.82
N LEU A 306 -6.34 27.55 -33.56
CA LEU A 306 -6.31 26.16 -33.14
C LEU A 306 -7.68 25.46 -33.19
N LYS A 307 -8.74 26.18 -33.63
CA LYS A 307 -10.13 25.68 -33.73
C LYS A 307 -10.66 25.08 -32.40
N ILE A 308 -10.28 25.67 -31.26
CA ILE A 308 -10.76 25.25 -29.98
C ILE A 308 -12.26 25.52 -29.86
N PRO A 309 -13.07 24.52 -29.46
CA PRO A 309 -14.52 24.66 -29.25
C PRO A 309 -14.87 25.81 -28.31
N LYS A 310 -15.91 26.55 -28.62
CA LYS A 310 -16.34 27.70 -27.77
C LYS A 310 -16.60 27.33 -26.31
N GLU A 311 -17.05 26.11 -26.08
CA GLU A 311 -17.37 25.56 -24.76
C GLU A 311 -16.11 25.32 -23.89
N GLU A 312 -14.95 25.13 -24.50
CA GLU A 312 -13.70 24.86 -23.83
C GLU A 312 -12.81 26.09 -23.66
N LYS A 313 -13.09 27.18 -24.38
CA LYS A 313 -12.27 28.40 -24.35
C LYS A 313 -12.12 29.00 -22.95
N SER A 314 -13.18 28.97 -22.12
CA SER A 314 -13.13 29.48 -20.75
C SER A 314 -12.14 28.70 -19.87
N LYS A 315 -12.02 27.40 -20.06
CA LYS A 315 -11.09 26.53 -19.33
C LYS A 315 -9.64 26.94 -19.60
N TYR A 316 -9.29 27.12 -20.88
CA TYR A 316 -7.93 27.50 -21.26
C TYR A 316 -7.58 28.93 -20.85
N LEU A 317 -8.53 29.85 -20.86
CA LEU A 317 -8.34 31.21 -20.33
C LEU A 317 -7.99 31.22 -18.83
N ASP A 318 -8.66 30.39 -18.04
CA ASP A 318 -8.42 30.31 -16.61
C ASP A 318 -7.07 29.63 -16.28
N GLU A 319 -6.67 28.62 -17.06
CA GLU A 319 -5.37 27.98 -16.89
C GLU A 319 -4.21 28.89 -17.29
N LEU A 320 -4.35 29.65 -18.39
CA LEU A 320 -3.34 30.61 -18.84
C LEU A 320 -3.10 31.75 -17.85
N LYS A 321 -4.13 32.13 -17.05
CA LYS A 321 -3.97 33.15 -16.00
C LYS A 321 -3.18 32.66 -14.79
N LYS A 322 -3.08 31.34 -14.60
CA LYS A 322 -2.35 30.72 -13.50
C LYS A 322 -0.87 30.47 -13.83
N MET A 323 -0.52 30.51 -15.10
CA MET A 323 0.83 30.36 -15.61
C MET A 323 1.58 31.68 -15.72
#